data_59d090920b3ced63b2a2817fbc06cb64
#
_entry.id   59d090920b3ced63b2a2817fbc06cb64
#
_cell.length_a   1.000
_cell.length_b   1.000
_cell.length_c   1.000
_cell.angle_alpha   90.00
_cell.angle_beta   90.00
_cell.angle_gamma   90.00
#
_symmetry.space_group_name_H-M   'P 1'
#
loop_
_entity.id
_entity.type
_entity.pdbx_description
1 polymer ?
#
loop_
_entity_poly.entity_id
_entity_poly.type
_entity_poly.pdbx_seq_one_letter_code
_entity_poly.pdbx_strand_id
1 'polypeptide(L)'
;MSPAPSPAAPERVAQNTAGPTPGAATATGAPGQPAPTDNIALCDKPGGMGLSRIVEIDTTGGPGFGFEHFKQYDFLRDKEVVLTFDDGPWPENTPAVLKALADNCLKATFFEIGEHATWHPEIAKQVAAAGHTIASHTWSRKDLAKNPYASDIEQAKQEIEMGISALHAAVAGPISSFFRFPALQHPPALLSYLAERNIATFSTDIDSFDFKMHKPEQVIDSVMRKLEKHGKGIILMHDFQRATAQALPELLHQFKDGGYKVVHVVSRSPVTTLSKYDEMLAQQDKLSVNNSRPLSSVVHTIGQPDH
;
A
#
# COMPACT_ATOMS: atom_id res chain seq x y z
N MET A 1 -4.56 71.60 -14.88
CA MET A 1 -5.45 70.78 -14.08
C MET A 1 -4.58 69.94 -13.16
N SER A 2 -4.51 70.33 -11.88
CA SER A 2 -3.66 69.66 -10.87
C SER A 2 -4.29 68.37 -10.36
N PRO A 3 -3.48 67.36 -9.98
CA PRO A 3 -4.00 66.16 -9.36
C PRO A 3 -4.32 66.33 -7.88
N ALA A 4 -5.34 65.66 -7.42
CA ALA A 4 -5.84 65.73 -6.04
C ALA A 4 -4.96 64.90 -5.08
N PRO A 5 -4.96 65.21 -3.75
CA PRO A 5 -4.06 64.62 -2.79
C PRO A 5 -4.57 63.30 -2.22
N SER A 6 -3.60 62.40 -1.89
CA SER A 6 -3.74 61.10 -1.21
C SER A 6 -4.13 61.32 0.29
N PRO A 7 -4.95 60.44 0.89
CA PRO A 7 -5.25 60.54 2.32
C PRO A 7 -4.18 59.87 3.20
N ALA A 8 -3.90 60.49 4.34
CA ALA A 8 -2.92 60.14 5.35
C ALA A 8 -3.29 58.88 6.16
N ALA A 9 -2.26 58.17 6.63
CA ALA A 9 -2.36 57.06 7.55
C ALA A 9 -2.65 57.52 8.99
N PRO A 10 -3.39 56.77 9.82
CA PRO A 10 -3.56 57.07 11.22
C PRO A 10 -2.41 56.59 12.10
N GLU A 11 -2.07 57.46 13.06
CA GLU A 11 -1.06 57.31 14.11
C GLU A 11 -1.33 56.13 15.07
N ARG A 12 -0.23 55.47 15.47
CA ARG A 12 -0.19 54.51 16.57
C ARG A 12 -0.26 55.24 17.90
N VAL A 13 -1.28 54.94 18.71
CA VAL A 13 -1.31 55.24 20.14
C VAL A 13 -0.84 53.98 20.89
N ALA A 14 0.27 54.09 21.59
CA ALA A 14 0.75 53.10 22.54
C ALA A 14 -0.03 53.23 23.85
N GLN A 15 -0.71 52.20 24.28
CA GLN A 15 -1.17 52.08 25.68
C GLN A 15 -0.52 50.88 26.33
N ASN A 16 0.31 51.21 27.30
CA ASN A 16 1.01 50.32 28.21
C ASN A 16 0.06 50.01 29.38
N THR A 17 -0.38 48.75 29.52
CA THR A 17 -0.99 48.30 30.80
C THR A 17 -0.39 46.92 31.14
N ALA A 18 0.40 46.93 32.20
CA ALA A 18 0.90 45.74 32.87
C ALA A 18 -0.27 45.01 33.56
N GLY A 19 -0.45 43.73 33.25
CA GLY A 19 -1.34 42.81 33.95
C GLY A 19 -0.56 41.59 34.44
N PRO A 20 -1.01 40.87 35.46
CA PRO A 20 -0.17 40.05 36.33
C PRO A 20 0.22 38.71 35.68
N THR A 21 1.43 38.26 36.01
CA THR A 21 2.05 36.97 35.68
C THR A 21 1.20 35.82 36.21
N PRO A 22 0.81 34.84 35.37
CA PRO A 22 0.27 33.57 35.85
C PRO A 22 1.43 32.63 36.26
N GLY A 23 1.26 32.08 37.46
CA GLY A 23 2.21 31.15 38.07
C GLY A 23 2.52 29.91 37.22
N ALA A 24 3.74 29.45 37.35
CA ALA A 24 4.24 28.20 36.80
C ALA A 24 3.40 27.03 37.32
N ALA A 25 2.59 26.45 36.44
CA ALA A 25 2.00 25.13 36.66
C ALA A 25 3.06 24.11 36.31
N THR A 26 3.56 23.43 37.32
CA THR A 26 4.39 22.21 37.17
C THR A 26 3.53 21.14 36.51
N ALA A 27 3.74 20.89 35.21
CA ALA A 27 3.24 19.74 34.52
C ALA A 27 4.01 18.51 35.03
N THR A 28 3.36 17.70 35.86
CA THR A 28 3.78 16.34 36.18
C THR A 28 3.60 15.53 34.88
N GLY A 29 4.70 15.37 34.14
CA GLY A 29 4.75 14.49 32.99
C GLY A 29 4.51 13.05 33.42
N ALA A 30 3.54 12.39 32.81
CA ALA A 30 3.42 10.95 32.84
C ALA A 30 4.75 10.33 32.32
N PRO A 31 5.18 9.17 32.85
CA PRO A 31 6.42 8.54 32.41
C PRO A 31 6.29 8.25 30.91
N GLY A 32 7.20 8.84 30.12
CA GLY A 32 7.26 8.68 28.68
C GLY A 32 7.41 7.19 28.34
N GLN A 33 6.53 6.71 27.46
CA GLN A 33 6.80 5.46 26.76
C GLN A 33 8.17 5.59 26.09
N PRO A 34 9.06 4.60 26.28
CA PRO A 34 10.34 4.62 25.58
C PRO A 34 10.06 4.67 24.08
N ALA A 35 10.76 5.56 23.39
CA ALA A 35 10.76 5.57 21.93
C ALA A 35 11.01 4.15 21.42
N PRO A 36 10.34 3.69 20.35
CA PRO A 36 10.59 2.38 19.78
C PRO A 36 12.09 2.31 19.46
N THR A 37 12.80 1.51 20.25
CA THR A 37 14.19 1.19 19.96
C THR A 37 14.24 0.46 18.64
N ASP A 38 15.11 0.91 17.74
CA ASP A 38 15.42 0.33 16.42
C ASP A 38 15.95 -1.10 16.51
N ASN A 39 15.21 -2.02 17.11
CA ASN A 39 15.52 -3.44 17.12
C ASN A 39 15.01 -4.09 15.82
N ILE A 40 15.59 -3.67 14.69
CA ILE A 40 15.48 -4.48 13.48
C ILE A 40 16.33 -5.72 13.74
N ALA A 41 15.68 -6.89 13.77
CA ALA A 41 16.38 -8.14 13.90
C ALA A 41 17.44 -8.26 12.79
N LEU A 42 18.69 -8.49 13.18
CA LEU A 42 19.75 -8.75 12.21
C LEU A 42 19.37 -9.97 11.36
N CYS A 43 19.68 -9.91 10.08
CA CYS A 43 19.43 -11.02 9.17
C CYS A 43 20.32 -12.21 9.57
N ASP A 44 19.72 -13.32 9.92
CA ASP A 44 20.39 -14.57 10.28
C ASP A 44 20.72 -15.45 9.07
N LYS A 45 20.29 -15.03 7.87
CA LYS A 45 20.54 -15.76 6.63
C LYS A 45 21.91 -15.43 6.05
N PRO A 46 22.73 -16.45 5.71
CA PRO A 46 24.01 -16.19 5.06
C PRO A 46 23.84 -15.39 3.78
N GLY A 47 24.48 -14.23 3.73
CA GLY A 47 24.40 -13.34 2.58
C GLY A 47 23.13 -12.51 2.45
N GLY A 48 22.16 -12.64 3.35
CA GLY A 48 20.94 -11.83 3.34
C GLY A 48 21.23 -10.34 3.58
N MET A 49 20.38 -9.48 3.00
CA MET A 49 20.55 -8.02 3.08
C MET A 49 20.13 -7.47 4.45
N GLY A 50 19.01 -7.97 5.01
CA GLY A 50 18.33 -7.35 6.15
C GLY A 50 17.64 -6.03 5.81
N LEU A 51 16.70 -5.62 6.65
CA LEU A 51 16.08 -4.29 6.55
C LEU A 51 17.06 -3.22 7.07
N SER A 52 17.08 -2.07 6.40
CA SER A 52 17.81 -0.90 6.86
C SER A 52 17.10 -0.20 8.03
N ARG A 53 15.80 -0.01 7.89
CA ARG A 53 14.90 0.58 8.89
C ARG A 53 13.44 0.31 8.56
N ILE A 54 12.59 0.51 9.56
CA ILE A 54 11.14 0.55 9.39
C ILE A 54 10.69 2.00 9.51
N VAL A 55 9.83 2.44 8.61
CA VAL A 55 9.22 3.78 8.62
C VAL A 55 7.75 3.65 8.93
N GLU A 56 7.34 4.18 10.06
CA GLU A 56 5.94 4.33 10.41
C GLU A 56 5.37 5.60 9.74
N ILE A 57 4.25 5.46 9.06
CA ILE A 57 3.56 6.56 8.38
C ILE A 57 2.26 6.88 9.13
N ASP A 58 2.11 8.14 9.52
CA ASP A 58 0.83 8.70 9.95
C ASP A 58 -0.03 8.98 8.73
N THR A 59 -1.12 8.26 8.60
CA THR A 59 -2.01 8.35 7.43
C THR A 59 -3.12 9.37 7.59
N THR A 60 -3.13 10.14 8.68
CA THR A 60 -4.13 11.18 8.94
C THR A 60 -4.20 12.19 7.80
N GLY A 61 -5.40 12.41 7.28
CA GLY A 61 -5.63 13.32 6.16
C GLY A 61 -5.19 12.80 4.79
N GLY A 62 -4.85 11.50 4.67
CA GLY A 62 -4.58 10.82 3.41
C GLY A 62 -3.36 11.35 2.64
N PRO A 63 -2.15 11.39 3.25
CA PRO A 63 -0.96 11.86 2.55
C PRO A 63 -0.65 11.00 1.32
N GLY A 64 -0.08 11.63 0.28
CA GLY A 64 0.36 10.95 -0.94
C GLY A 64 1.87 10.75 -0.99
N PHE A 65 2.32 9.57 -1.45
CA PHE A 65 3.72 9.19 -1.57
C PHE A 65 4.08 8.72 -2.98
N GLY A 66 5.34 8.90 -3.38
CA GLY A 66 5.86 8.54 -4.69
C GLY A 66 5.92 9.72 -5.66
N PHE A 67 7.13 10.07 -6.05
CA PHE A 67 7.44 11.31 -6.78
C PHE A 67 6.89 11.36 -8.21
N GLU A 68 6.42 10.26 -8.77
CA GLU A 68 5.74 10.32 -10.06
C GLU A 68 4.52 11.25 -10.01
N HIS A 69 3.77 11.22 -8.87
CA HIS A 69 2.55 12.02 -8.69
C HIS A 69 2.53 12.91 -7.45
N PHE A 70 3.19 12.50 -6.35
CA PHE A 70 3.16 13.18 -5.06
C PHE A 70 4.56 13.60 -4.63
N LYS A 71 4.85 14.91 -4.65
CA LYS A 71 6.21 15.44 -4.44
C LYS A 71 6.45 16.00 -3.05
N GLN A 72 5.51 15.84 -2.13
CA GLN A 72 5.55 16.52 -0.85
C GLN A 72 6.41 15.81 0.20
N TYR A 73 6.39 14.46 0.22
CA TYR A 73 6.99 13.69 1.31
C TYR A 73 8.14 12.82 0.80
N ASP A 74 9.37 13.36 0.86
CA ASP A 74 10.59 12.60 0.61
C ASP A 74 11.13 12.05 1.93
N PHE A 75 10.82 10.81 2.24
CA PHE A 75 11.27 10.15 3.48
C PHE A 75 12.45 9.20 3.27
N LEU A 76 12.83 8.93 2.02
CA LEU A 76 13.92 8.03 1.69
C LEU A 76 15.27 8.76 1.66
N ARG A 77 16.28 8.12 2.23
CA ARG A 77 17.68 8.55 2.16
C ARG A 77 18.32 8.02 0.88
N ASP A 78 19.51 8.54 0.55
CA ASP A 78 20.26 8.04 -0.60
C ASP A 78 20.47 6.53 -0.51
N LYS A 79 20.31 5.84 -1.65
CA LYS A 79 20.41 4.39 -1.76
C LYS A 79 19.33 3.63 -0.98
N GLU A 80 18.27 4.28 -0.48
CA GLU A 80 17.15 3.58 0.11
C GLU A 80 16.04 3.27 -0.91
N VAL A 81 15.48 2.07 -0.81
CA VAL A 81 14.39 1.60 -1.64
C VAL A 81 13.26 1.02 -0.81
N VAL A 82 12.02 1.24 -1.22
CA VAL A 82 10.83 0.54 -0.73
C VAL A 82 10.37 -0.42 -1.82
N LEU A 83 10.24 -1.70 -1.48
CA LEU A 83 9.72 -2.71 -2.39
C LEU A 83 8.20 -2.75 -2.29
N THR A 84 7.52 -2.58 -3.42
CA THR A 84 6.06 -2.70 -3.49
C THR A 84 5.64 -3.63 -4.61
N PHE A 85 4.63 -4.46 -4.33
CA PHE A 85 4.08 -5.43 -5.26
C PHE A 85 2.59 -5.23 -5.40
N ASP A 86 2.10 -5.15 -6.62
CA ASP A 86 0.69 -4.98 -6.95
C ASP A 86 0.09 -6.26 -7.54
N ASP A 87 -1.24 -6.33 -7.53
CA ASP A 87 -2.08 -7.33 -8.23
C ASP A 87 -2.11 -8.73 -7.60
N GLY A 88 -1.37 -9.01 -6.53
CA GLY A 88 -1.49 -10.25 -5.77
C GLY A 88 -2.81 -10.36 -4.97
N PRO A 89 -2.96 -11.44 -4.18
CA PRO A 89 -2.10 -12.63 -4.15
C PRO A 89 -2.32 -13.56 -5.34
N TRP A 90 -1.28 -14.24 -5.80
CA TRP A 90 -1.37 -15.16 -6.95
C TRP A 90 -0.61 -16.46 -6.70
N PRO A 91 -1.21 -17.63 -7.04
CA PRO A 91 -0.54 -18.93 -6.89
C PRO A 91 0.82 -18.97 -7.61
N GLU A 92 1.76 -19.72 -7.04
CA GLU A 92 3.14 -19.91 -7.52
C GLU A 92 4.01 -18.66 -7.46
N ASN A 93 3.54 -17.51 -7.95
CA ASN A 93 4.37 -16.31 -8.08
C ASN A 93 4.49 -15.55 -6.76
N THR A 94 3.38 -15.24 -6.05
CA THR A 94 3.45 -14.60 -4.73
C THR A 94 4.26 -15.41 -3.72
N PRO A 95 4.08 -16.76 -3.59
CA PRO A 95 4.96 -17.56 -2.72
C PRO A 95 6.44 -17.51 -3.11
N ALA A 96 6.77 -17.43 -4.40
CA ALA A 96 8.16 -17.32 -4.85
C ALA A 96 8.76 -15.94 -4.46
N VAL A 97 7.98 -14.85 -4.58
CA VAL A 97 8.37 -13.52 -4.11
C VAL A 97 8.59 -13.54 -2.59
N LEU A 98 7.68 -14.13 -1.81
CA LEU A 98 7.81 -14.26 -0.35
C LEU A 98 9.08 -15.01 0.03
N LYS A 99 9.39 -16.08 -0.69
CA LYS A 99 10.63 -16.85 -0.46
C LYS A 99 11.88 -16.00 -0.69
N ALA A 100 11.95 -15.26 -1.79
CA ALA A 100 13.11 -14.41 -2.10
C ALA A 100 13.28 -13.30 -1.05
N LEU A 101 12.19 -12.70 -0.57
CA LEU A 101 12.22 -11.72 0.52
C LEU A 101 12.67 -12.35 1.84
N ALA A 102 12.15 -13.55 2.18
CA ALA A 102 12.52 -14.26 3.41
C ALA A 102 13.99 -14.68 3.41
N ASP A 103 14.52 -15.15 2.28
CA ASP A 103 15.94 -15.52 2.13
C ASP A 103 16.87 -14.33 2.35
N ASN A 104 16.38 -13.11 2.18
CA ASN A 104 17.10 -11.86 2.40
C ASN A 104 16.69 -11.12 3.69
N CYS A 105 15.83 -11.69 4.53
CA CYS A 105 15.27 -11.05 5.74
C CYS A 105 14.62 -9.69 5.44
N LEU A 106 13.94 -9.58 4.30
CA LEU A 106 13.30 -8.35 3.85
C LEU A 106 11.80 -8.37 4.07
N LYS A 107 11.22 -7.19 4.17
CA LYS A 107 9.78 -6.96 4.15
C LYS A 107 9.43 -5.99 3.02
N ALA A 108 8.22 -6.13 2.49
CA ALA A 108 7.70 -5.33 1.39
C ALA A 108 6.26 -4.90 1.68
N THR A 109 5.71 -4.04 0.85
CA THR A 109 4.29 -3.68 0.84
C THR A 109 3.61 -4.33 -0.35
N PHE A 110 2.53 -5.04 -0.11
CA PHE A 110 1.71 -5.69 -1.12
C PHE A 110 0.39 -4.93 -1.25
N PHE A 111 0.13 -4.36 -2.43
CA PHE A 111 -1.14 -3.76 -2.80
C PHE A 111 -1.99 -4.82 -3.50
N GLU A 112 -2.76 -5.53 -2.70
CA GLU A 112 -3.49 -6.70 -3.16
C GLU A 112 -4.89 -6.36 -3.68
N ILE A 113 -5.35 -7.14 -4.66
CA ILE A 113 -6.71 -7.08 -5.19
C ILE A 113 -7.63 -7.87 -4.28
N GLY A 114 -8.74 -7.25 -3.83
CA GLY A 114 -9.69 -7.91 -2.93
C GLY A 114 -10.25 -9.21 -3.48
N GLU A 115 -10.61 -9.24 -4.77
CA GLU A 115 -11.13 -10.41 -5.47
C GLU A 115 -10.10 -11.56 -5.49
N HIS A 116 -8.82 -11.28 -5.74
CA HIS A 116 -7.75 -12.26 -5.70
C HIS A 116 -7.53 -12.81 -4.27
N ALA A 117 -7.62 -11.95 -3.27
CA ALA A 117 -7.53 -12.37 -1.88
C ALA A 117 -8.68 -13.28 -1.45
N THR A 118 -9.89 -13.11 -2.01
CA THR A 118 -11.00 -14.05 -1.77
C THR A 118 -10.79 -15.38 -2.49
N TRP A 119 -10.11 -15.40 -3.62
CA TRP A 119 -9.80 -16.65 -4.34
C TRP A 119 -8.64 -17.42 -3.69
N HIS A 120 -7.69 -16.71 -3.08
CA HIS A 120 -6.45 -17.27 -2.53
C HIS A 120 -6.18 -16.76 -1.09
N PRO A 121 -7.14 -16.92 -0.16
CA PRO A 121 -7.01 -16.37 1.20
C PRO A 121 -5.83 -17.00 1.97
N GLU A 122 -5.44 -18.22 1.63
CA GLU A 122 -4.28 -18.88 2.22
C GLU A 122 -2.96 -18.19 1.86
N ILE A 123 -2.86 -17.60 0.65
CA ILE A 123 -1.67 -16.85 0.22
C ILE A 123 -1.66 -15.46 0.87
N ALA A 124 -2.80 -14.76 0.90
CA ALA A 124 -2.91 -13.48 1.63
C ALA A 124 -2.51 -13.64 3.11
N LYS A 125 -2.93 -14.74 3.77
CA LYS A 125 -2.49 -15.08 5.13
C LYS A 125 -0.99 -15.31 5.23
N GLN A 126 -0.36 -15.96 4.23
CA GLN A 126 1.08 -16.14 4.21
C GLN A 126 1.83 -14.80 4.11
N VAL A 127 1.35 -13.86 3.27
CA VAL A 127 1.89 -12.50 3.17
C VAL A 127 1.83 -11.80 4.54
N ALA A 128 0.66 -11.84 5.20
CA ALA A 128 0.47 -11.25 6.53
C ALA A 128 1.34 -11.91 7.59
N ALA A 129 1.35 -13.25 7.66
CA ALA A 129 2.10 -14.03 8.64
C ALA A 129 3.61 -13.84 8.48
N ALA A 130 4.10 -13.59 7.26
CA ALA A 130 5.48 -13.25 6.99
C ALA A 130 5.84 -11.81 7.43
N GLY A 131 4.89 -11.03 7.94
CA GLY A 131 5.11 -9.66 8.46
C GLY A 131 5.30 -8.61 7.38
N HIS A 132 4.76 -8.84 6.18
CA HIS A 132 4.68 -7.82 5.14
C HIS A 132 3.51 -6.88 5.39
N THR A 133 3.59 -5.66 4.85
CA THR A 133 2.47 -4.72 4.87
C THR A 133 1.49 -5.09 3.76
N ILE A 134 0.23 -5.36 4.12
CA ILE A 134 -0.86 -5.56 3.16
C ILE A 134 -1.66 -4.27 3.04
N ALA A 135 -1.92 -3.86 1.81
CA ALA A 135 -2.62 -2.65 1.43
C ALA A 135 -3.60 -2.94 0.29
N SER A 136 -4.56 -2.06 0.04
CA SER A 136 -5.61 -2.30 -0.94
C SER A 136 -5.25 -1.74 -2.32
N HIS A 137 -5.60 -2.54 -3.37
CA HIS A 137 -5.55 -2.17 -4.79
C HIS A 137 -6.93 -2.27 -5.45
N THR A 138 -7.98 -1.90 -4.72
CA THR A 138 -9.41 -2.04 -5.04
C THR A 138 -9.94 -3.47 -4.92
N TRP A 139 -11.24 -3.63 -5.19
CA TRP A 139 -11.88 -4.95 -5.26
C TRP A 139 -11.46 -5.73 -6.50
N SER A 140 -11.61 -5.14 -7.69
CA SER A 140 -11.46 -5.85 -8.97
C SER A 140 -10.47 -5.21 -9.95
N ARG A 141 -9.56 -4.37 -9.45
CA ARG A 141 -8.49 -3.70 -10.23
C ARG A 141 -9.01 -2.81 -11.37
N LYS A 142 -10.18 -2.22 -11.21
CA LYS A 142 -10.73 -1.31 -12.24
C LYS A 142 -10.03 0.05 -12.19
N ASP A 143 -9.81 0.63 -13.36
CA ASP A 143 -9.34 2.02 -13.49
C ASP A 143 -10.49 2.96 -13.10
N LEU A 144 -10.40 3.53 -11.89
CA LEU A 144 -11.45 4.37 -11.32
C LEU A 144 -11.53 5.76 -11.95
N ALA A 145 -10.60 6.12 -12.84
CA ALA A 145 -10.66 7.32 -13.66
C ALA A 145 -11.48 7.13 -14.94
N LYS A 146 -11.95 5.92 -15.23
CA LYS A 146 -12.76 5.59 -16.41
C LYS A 146 -14.20 5.27 -16.04
N ASN A 147 -15.10 5.43 -17.02
CA ASN A 147 -16.49 5.01 -16.84
C ASN A 147 -16.60 3.48 -16.64
N PRO A 148 -17.56 3.04 -15.81
CA PRO A 148 -18.61 3.84 -15.17
C PRO A 148 -18.14 4.63 -13.94
N TYR A 149 -17.01 4.32 -13.34
CA TYR A 149 -16.54 4.87 -12.06
C TYR A 149 -16.29 6.38 -12.08
N ALA A 150 -15.80 6.91 -13.21
CA ALA A 150 -15.58 8.34 -13.36
C ALA A 150 -16.88 9.17 -13.30
N SER A 151 -18.01 8.56 -13.65
CA SER A 151 -19.34 9.19 -13.62
C SER A 151 -20.18 8.79 -12.39
N ASP A 152 -19.77 7.76 -11.65
CA ASP A 152 -20.45 7.26 -10.47
C ASP A 152 -19.44 7.09 -9.33
N ILE A 153 -19.32 8.13 -8.51
CA ILE A 153 -18.40 8.17 -7.38
C ILE A 153 -18.72 7.11 -6.31
N GLU A 154 -19.98 6.76 -6.14
CA GLU A 154 -20.37 5.76 -5.14
C GLU A 154 -19.98 4.35 -5.59
N GLN A 155 -20.06 4.07 -6.86
CA GLN A 155 -19.55 2.81 -7.41
C GLN A 155 -18.02 2.73 -7.30
N ALA A 156 -17.31 3.86 -7.49
CA ALA A 156 -15.87 3.91 -7.31
C ALA A 156 -15.46 3.72 -5.83
N LYS A 157 -16.18 4.33 -4.89
CA LYS A 157 -16.00 4.10 -3.45
C LYS A 157 -16.27 2.65 -3.07
N GLN A 158 -17.27 2.02 -3.68
CA GLN A 158 -17.56 0.60 -3.46
C GLN A 158 -16.38 -0.28 -3.87
N GLU A 159 -15.73 -0.03 -5.00
CA GLU A 159 -14.51 -0.74 -5.42
C GLU A 159 -13.39 -0.62 -4.37
N ILE A 160 -13.20 0.56 -3.80
CA ILE A 160 -12.20 0.79 -2.76
C ILE A 160 -12.55 0.00 -1.49
N GLU A 161 -13.75 0.19 -0.96
CA GLU A 161 -14.14 -0.37 0.34
C GLU A 161 -14.36 -1.88 0.31
N MET A 162 -14.91 -2.42 -0.80
CA MET A 162 -15.00 -3.87 -0.99
C MET A 162 -13.62 -4.52 -1.02
N GLY A 163 -12.62 -3.87 -1.63
CA GLY A 163 -11.25 -4.34 -1.60
C GLY A 163 -10.68 -4.39 -0.17
N ILE A 164 -10.91 -3.34 0.61
CA ILE A 164 -10.48 -3.27 2.02
C ILE A 164 -11.15 -4.36 2.86
N SER A 165 -12.48 -4.51 2.75
CA SER A 165 -13.23 -5.53 3.49
C SER A 165 -12.79 -6.95 3.13
N ALA A 166 -12.55 -7.21 1.84
CA ALA A 166 -12.10 -8.51 1.35
C ALA A 166 -10.72 -8.90 1.89
N LEU A 167 -9.78 -7.97 1.85
CA LEU A 167 -8.44 -8.19 2.38
C LEU A 167 -8.45 -8.43 3.88
N HIS A 168 -9.21 -7.62 4.63
CA HIS A 168 -9.37 -7.80 6.07
C HIS A 168 -9.94 -9.20 6.41
N ALA A 169 -10.97 -9.63 5.67
CA ALA A 169 -11.55 -10.96 5.83
C ALA A 169 -10.58 -12.07 5.44
N ALA A 170 -9.87 -11.94 4.30
CA ALA A 170 -8.93 -12.94 3.81
C ALA A 170 -7.77 -13.18 4.77
N VAL A 171 -7.16 -12.12 5.33
CA VAL A 171 -6.05 -12.27 6.29
C VAL A 171 -6.54 -12.60 7.71
N ALA A 172 -7.83 -12.47 7.98
CA ALA A 172 -8.44 -12.61 9.31
C ALA A 172 -7.77 -11.68 10.35
N GLY A 173 -7.44 -10.45 9.94
CA GLY A 173 -6.73 -9.49 10.78
C GLY A 173 -6.63 -8.11 10.14
N PRO A 174 -5.98 -7.15 10.84
CA PRO A 174 -5.86 -5.79 10.36
C PRO A 174 -4.98 -5.70 9.11
N ILE A 175 -5.34 -4.79 8.20
CA ILE A 175 -4.51 -4.38 7.06
C ILE A 175 -4.12 -2.91 7.20
N SER A 176 -3.10 -2.47 6.47
CA SER A 176 -2.61 -1.10 6.57
C SER A 176 -3.57 -0.07 5.96
N SER A 177 -3.49 1.18 6.44
CA SER A 177 -4.21 2.32 5.88
C SER A 177 -3.50 2.88 4.65
N PHE A 178 -3.04 2.01 3.74
CA PHE A 178 -2.43 2.37 2.48
C PHE A 178 -3.31 1.92 1.31
N PHE A 179 -3.26 2.68 0.24
CA PHE A 179 -4.00 2.41 -0.97
C PHE A 179 -3.18 2.80 -2.21
N ARG A 180 -3.27 1.99 -3.26
CA ARG A 180 -2.75 2.35 -4.58
C ARG A 180 -3.85 2.25 -5.61
N PHE A 181 -4.02 3.32 -6.40
CA PHE A 181 -4.96 3.32 -7.49
C PHE A 181 -4.49 2.46 -8.66
N PRO A 182 -5.34 1.62 -9.25
CA PRO A 182 -5.04 0.95 -10.50
C PRO A 182 -4.62 1.92 -11.60
N ALA A 183 -3.62 1.52 -12.39
CA ALA A 183 -3.01 2.33 -13.43
C ALA A 183 -2.45 3.69 -12.96
N LEU A 184 -2.21 3.86 -11.66
CA LEU A 184 -1.74 5.09 -11.02
C LEU A 184 -2.59 6.33 -11.38
N GLN A 185 -3.87 6.14 -11.63
CA GLN A 185 -4.81 7.23 -11.89
C GLN A 185 -5.43 7.72 -10.58
N HIS A 186 -5.37 9.02 -10.32
CA HIS A 186 -5.72 9.63 -9.03
C HIS A 186 -6.89 10.62 -9.16
N PRO A 187 -8.16 10.18 -9.31
CA PRO A 187 -9.30 11.09 -9.39
C PRO A 187 -9.39 11.98 -8.13
N PRO A 188 -9.45 13.32 -8.26
CA PRO A 188 -9.43 14.22 -7.11
C PRO A 188 -10.51 13.94 -6.06
N ALA A 189 -11.71 13.58 -6.50
CA ALA A 189 -12.81 13.24 -5.60
C ALA A 189 -12.52 11.99 -4.76
N LEU A 190 -11.81 11.00 -5.33
CA LEU A 190 -11.41 9.80 -4.60
C LEU A 190 -10.20 10.05 -3.70
N LEU A 191 -9.28 10.93 -4.07
CA LEU A 191 -8.22 11.38 -3.15
C LEU A 191 -8.82 12.07 -1.92
N SER A 192 -9.82 12.95 -2.10
CA SER A 192 -10.54 13.56 -0.99
C SER A 192 -11.23 12.52 -0.11
N TYR A 193 -11.86 11.53 -0.72
CA TYR A 193 -12.49 10.42 0.01
C TYR A 193 -11.47 9.62 0.84
N LEU A 194 -10.33 9.25 0.27
CA LEU A 194 -9.27 8.55 0.99
C LEU A 194 -8.72 9.40 2.14
N ALA A 195 -8.61 10.73 1.95
CA ALA A 195 -8.21 11.66 3.00
C ALA A 195 -9.19 11.67 4.18
N GLU A 196 -10.51 11.69 3.92
CA GLU A 196 -11.55 11.57 4.94
C GLU A 196 -11.47 10.24 5.70
N ARG A 197 -11.05 9.17 5.01
CA ARG A 197 -10.85 7.84 5.58
C ARG A 197 -9.51 7.67 6.29
N ASN A 198 -8.63 8.69 6.30
CA ASN A 198 -7.25 8.61 6.79
C ASN A 198 -6.44 7.48 6.11
N ILE A 199 -6.61 7.32 4.82
CA ILE A 199 -5.91 6.34 4.00
C ILE A 199 -4.88 7.06 3.13
N ALA A 200 -3.60 6.70 3.28
CA ALA A 200 -2.52 7.26 2.46
C ALA A 200 -2.52 6.65 1.05
N THR A 201 -2.30 7.50 0.06
CA THR A 201 -2.20 7.08 -1.35
C THR A 201 -0.75 6.87 -1.75
N PHE A 202 -0.45 5.70 -2.30
CA PHE A 202 0.88 5.38 -2.84
C PHE A 202 0.86 5.42 -4.37
N SER A 203 1.72 6.27 -4.92
CA SER A 203 2.21 6.18 -6.28
C SER A 203 3.55 5.43 -6.29
N THR A 204 4.46 5.78 -7.17
CA THR A 204 5.77 5.18 -7.29
C THR A 204 6.83 6.25 -7.60
N ASP A 205 8.10 5.88 -7.44
CA ASP A 205 9.24 6.63 -7.98
C ASP A 205 9.85 5.88 -9.16
N ILE A 206 9.74 4.55 -9.13
CA ILE A 206 10.32 3.64 -10.12
C ILE A 206 9.26 2.60 -10.50
N ASP A 207 8.55 2.84 -11.60
CA ASP A 207 7.72 1.82 -12.23
C ASP A 207 8.63 0.86 -13.00
N SER A 208 8.60 -0.43 -12.65
CA SER A 208 9.39 -1.46 -13.33
C SER A 208 8.93 -1.70 -14.76
N PHE A 209 7.64 -1.50 -15.05
CA PHE A 209 6.94 -1.94 -16.27
C PHE A 209 7.02 -3.46 -16.51
N ASP A 210 7.18 -4.25 -15.45
CA ASP A 210 7.32 -5.70 -15.50
C ASP A 210 6.12 -6.41 -16.15
N PHE A 211 4.92 -5.81 -16.07
CA PHE A 211 3.72 -6.30 -16.76
C PHE A 211 3.84 -6.35 -18.30
N LYS A 212 4.87 -5.70 -18.88
CA LYS A 212 5.21 -5.76 -20.31
C LYS A 212 6.34 -6.75 -20.61
N MET A 213 6.86 -7.43 -19.60
CA MET A 213 8.09 -8.21 -19.69
C MET A 213 7.80 -9.70 -19.50
N HIS A 214 8.52 -10.52 -20.26
CA HIS A 214 8.37 -11.96 -20.21
C HIS A 214 9.62 -12.68 -19.71
N LYS A 215 10.74 -11.95 -19.55
CA LYS A 215 12.03 -12.48 -19.11
C LYS A 215 12.51 -11.77 -17.87
N PRO A 216 13.05 -12.50 -16.88
CA PRO A 216 13.56 -11.92 -15.65
C PRO A 216 14.59 -10.81 -15.87
N GLU A 217 15.49 -11.00 -16.84
CA GLU A 217 16.57 -10.04 -17.14
C GLU A 217 16.02 -8.68 -17.55
N GLN A 218 14.89 -8.65 -18.26
CA GLN A 218 14.24 -7.39 -18.66
C GLN A 218 13.73 -6.60 -17.45
N VAL A 219 13.19 -7.30 -16.45
CA VAL A 219 12.72 -6.70 -15.20
C VAL A 219 13.90 -6.11 -14.44
N ILE A 220 14.98 -6.90 -14.27
CA ILE A 220 16.21 -6.49 -13.60
C ILE A 220 16.78 -5.23 -14.26
N ASP A 221 17.00 -5.26 -15.58
CA ASP A 221 17.56 -4.14 -16.34
C ASP A 221 16.69 -2.87 -16.24
N SER A 222 15.36 -3.06 -16.23
CA SER A 222 14.43 -1.92 -16.12
C SER A 222 14.53 -1.24 -14.77
N VAL A 223 14.50 -2.03 -13.69
CA VAL A 223 14.57 -1.52 -12.33
C VAL A 223 15.95 -0.90 -12.08
N MET A 224 17.03 -1.62 -12.36
CA MET A 224 18.38 -1.16 -12.06
C MET A 224 18.75 0.13 -12.78
N ARG A 225 18.48 0.24 -14.08
CA ARG A 225 18.74 1.50 -14.83
C ARG A 225 18.01 2.69 -14.27
N LYS A 226 16.76 2.52 -13.85
CA LYS A 226 15.97 3.60 -13.26
C LYS A 226 16.48 3.92 -11.87
N LEU A 227 16.79 2.91 -11.08
CA LEU A 227 17.30 3.08 -9.74
C LEU A 227 18.69 3.76 -9.73
N GLU A 228 19.58 3.43 -10.65
CA GLU A 228 20.86 4.12 -10.84
C GLU A 228 20.66 5.61 -11.16
N LYS A 229 19.67 5.92 -11.98
CA LYS A 229 19.36 7.31 -12.34
C LYS A 229 18.74 8.11 -11.18
N HIS A 230 17.86 7.49 -10.39
CA HIS A 230 17.13 8.15 -9.30
C HIS A 230 17.87 8.10 -7.97
N GLY A 231 18.73 7.11 -7.76
CA GLY A 231 19.51 6.91 -6.54
C GLY A 231 18.73 6.25 -5.39
N LYS A 232 17.41 6.38 -5.37
CA LYS A 232 16.48 5.87 -4.34
C LYS A 232 15.08 5.80 -4.89
N GLY A 233 14.15 5.15 -4.18
CA GLY A 233 12.73 5.27 -4.54
C GLY A 233 11.83 4.14 -4.08
N ILE A 234 10.53 4.38 -4.20
CA ILE A 234 9.46 3.39 -4.09
C ILE A 234 9.38 2.67 -5.42
N ILE A 235 9.65 1.36 -5.41
CA ILE A 235 9.69 0.53 -6.61
C ILE A 235 8.35 -0.21 -6.75
N LEU A 236 7.69 -0.03 -7.90
CA LEU A 236 6.47 -0.72 -8.28
C LEU A 236 6.82 -1.93 -9.14
N MET A 237 6.42 -3.10 -8.68
CA MET A 237 6.47 -4.38 -9.37
C MET A 237 5.13 -5.09 -9.18
N HIS A 238 4.94 -6.25 -9.82
CA HIS A 238 3.71 -7.04 -9.70
C HIS A 238 4.06 -8.49 -9.34
N ASP A 239 3.62 -8.95 -8.18
CA ASP A 239 3.95 -10.29 -7.69
C ASP A 239 3.14 -11.41 -8.35
N PHE A 240 2.08 -11.08 -9.10
CA PHE A 240 1.39 -12.03 -9.96
C PHE A 240 2.18 -12.35 -11.24
N GLN A 241 3.19 -11.55 -11.59
CA GLN A 241 4.01 -11.73 -12.78
C GLN A 241 5.12 -12.76 -12.56
N ARG A 242 5.14 -13.81 -13.39
CA ARG A 242 6.18 -14.85 -13.33
C ARG A 242 7.59 -14.29 -13.52
N ALA A 243 7.75 -13.37 -14.48
CA ALA A 243 9.06 -12.78 -14.75
C ALA A 243 9.60 -12.03 -13.54
N THR A 244 8.76 -11.31 -12.80
CA THR A 244 9.11 -10.61 -11.57
C THR A 244 9.50 -11.56 -10.44
N ALA A 245 8.69 -12.61 -10.22
CA ALA A 245 9.01 -13.63 -9.23
C ALA A 245 10.36 -14.31 -9.49
N GLN A 246 10.68 -14.57 -10.76
CA GLN A 246 11.96 -15.15 -11.17
C GLN A 246 13.12 -14.14 -11.12
N ALA A 247 12.87 -12.86 -11.36
CA ALA A 247 13.87 -11.81 -11.33
C ALA A 247 14.31 -11.42 -9.91
N LEU A 248 13.41 -11.54 -8.94
CA LEU A 248 13.60 -10.93 -7.61
C LEU A 248 14.86 -11.40 -6.88
N PRO A 249 15.26 -12.69 -6.86
CA PRO A 249 16.49 -13.12 -6.19
C PRO A 249 17.73 -12.39 -6.72
N GLU A 250 17.89 -12.32 -8.03
CA GLU A 250 19.03 -11.65 -8.67
C GLU A 250 18.93 -10.13 -8.50
N LEU A 251 17.75 -9.55 -8.59
CA LEU A 251 17.53 -8.11 -8.37
C LEU A 251 17.96 -7.70 -6.95
N LEU A 252 17.62 -8.50 -5.93
CA LEU A 252 18.04 -8.25 -4.55
C LEU A 252 19.56 -8.38 -4.39
N HIS A 253 20.19 -9.32 -5.11
CA HIS A 253 21.64 -9.42 -5.13
C HIS A 253 22.28 -8.14 -5.70
N GLN A 254 21.77 -7.65 -6.83
CA GLN A 254 22.25 -6.41 -7.44
C GLN A 254 21.98 -5.17 -6.58
N PHE A 255 20.88 -5.12 -5.83
CA PHE A 255 20.66 -4.06 -4.83
C PHE A 255 21.77 -4.07 -3.78
N LYS A 256 22.10 -5.25 -3.25
CA LYS A 256 23.16 -5.39 -2.26
C LYS A 256 24.51 -4.94 -2.81
N ASP A 257 24.90 -5.41 -3.98
CA ASP A 257 26.17 -5.05 -4.63
C ASP A 257 26.24 -3.56 -4.97
N GLY A 258 25.12 -2.95 -5.37
CA GLY A 258 24.98 -1.53 -5.61
C GLY A 258 24.93 -0.66 -4.33
N GLY A 259 24.95 -1.28 -3.16
CA GLY A 259 24.89 -0.60 -1.85
C GLY A 259 23.50 -0.04 -1.53
N TYR A 260 22.45 -0.53 -2.19
CA TYR A 260 21.07 -0.15 -1.87
C TYR A 260 20.60 -0.81 -0.57
N LYS A 261 19.71 -0.14 0.12
CA LYS A 261 19.19 -0.55 1.43
C LYS A 261 17.67 -0.58 1.37
N VAL A 262 17.08 -1.69 1.81
CA VAL A 262 15.62 -1.84 1.80
C VAL A 262 15.02 -1.27 3.07
N VAL A 263 14.02 -0.42 2.90
CA VAL A 263 13.19 0.19 3.94
C VAL A 263 11.82 -0.44 3.90
N HIS A 264 11.28 -0.83 5.04
CA HIS A 264 9.90 -1.29 5.17
C HIS A 264 9.01 -0.15 5.66
N VAL A 265 7.84 0.02 5.05
CA VAL A 265 6.86 1.03 5.47
C VAL A 265 5.65 0.36 6.11
N VAL A 266 5.19 0.92 7.22
CA VAL A 266 4.01 0.47 7.96
C VAL A 266 3.12 1.67 8.28
N SER A 267 1.80 1.47 8.33
CA SER A 267 0.90 2.51 8.80
C SER A 267 0.86 2.53 10.33
N ARG A 268 0.77 3.71 10.93
CA ARG A 268 0.61 3.89 12.38
C ARG A 268 -0.64 3.19 12.92
N SER A 269 -1.70 3.22 12.14
CA SER A 269 -2.97 2.58 12.48
C SER A 269 -3.48 1.73 11.31
N PRO A 270 -4.14 0.61 11.57
CA PRO A 270 -4.80 -0.14 10.51
C PRO A 270 -6.01 0.64 9.96
N VAL A 271 -6.42 0.31 8.74
CA VAL A 271 -7.68 0.82 8.21
C VAL A 271 -8.86 0.11 8.88
N THR A 272 -9.91 0.88 9.16
CA THR A 272 -11.18 0.32 9.67
C THR A 272 -12.09 0.01 8.50
N THR A 273 -12.63 -1.21 8.44
CA THR A 273 -13.66 -1.58 7.46
C THR A 273 -14.98 -0.87 7.73
N LEU A 274 -15.84 -0.80 6.74
CA LEU A 274 -17.20 -0.27 6.87
C LEU A 274 -18.20 -1.42 6.83
N SER A 275 -19.02 -1.56 7.87
CA SER A 275 -19.97 -2.67 8.06
C SER A 275 -20.84 -2.95 6.83
N LYS A 276 -21.24 -1.90 6.10
CA LYS A 276 -22.00 -2.05 4.85
C LYS A 276 -21.30 -2.96 3.85
N TYR A 277 -19.98 -2.81 3.69
CA TYR A 277 -19.20 -3.58 2.70
C TYR A 277 -18.80 -4.96 3.22
N ASP A 278 -18.61 -5.09 4.54
CA ASP A 278 -18.44 -6.38 5.19
C ASP A 278 -19.68 -7.26 5.00
N GLU A 279 -20.89 -6.68 5.16
CA GLU A 279 -22.15 -7.35 4.91
C GLU A 279 -22.34 -7.73 3.43
N MET A 280 -21.98 -6.82 2.51
CA MET A 280 -22.04 -7.10 1.06
C MET A 280 -21.13 -8.26 0.67
N LEU A 281 -19.90 -8.31 1.20
CA LEU A 281 -18.97 -9.41 0.98
C LEU A 281 -19.54 -10.73 1.51
N ALA A 282 -20.04 -10.74 2.74
CA ALA A 282 -20.67 -11.92 3.35
C ALA A 282 -21.89 -12.43 2.59
N GLN A 283 -22.63 -11.56 1.89
CA GLN A 283 -23.73 -11.97 1.02
C GLN A 283 -23.25 -12.63 -0.28
N GLN A 284 -22.16 -12.13 -0.87
CA GLN A 284 -21.57 -12.75 -2.06
C GLN A 284 -21.08 -14.18 -1.75
N ASP A 285 -20.42 -14.38 -0.61
CA ASP A 285 -19.96 -15.69 -0.17
C ASP A 285 -21.13 -16.68 0.02
N LYS A 286 -22.24 -16.23 0.61
CA LYS A 286 -23.46 -17.05 0.76
C LYS A 286 -24.06 -17.47 -0.58
N LEU A 287 -24.05 -16.58 -1.58
CA LEU A 287 -24.53 -16.91 -2.92
C LEU A 287 -23.63 -17.95 -3.60
N SER A 288 -22.33 -17.87 -3.40
CA SER A 288 -21.36 -18.86 -3.90
C SER A 288 -21.57 -20.25 -3.27
N VAL A 289 -21.81 -20.29 -1.97
CA VAL A 289 -22.06 -21.55 -1.22
C VAL A 289 -23.38 -22.21 -1.60
N ASN A 290 -24.42 -21.42 -1.90
CA ASN A 290 -25.72 -21.97 -2.32
C ASN A 290 -25.67 -22.69 -3.68
N ASN A 291 -24.61 -22.50 -4.47
CA ASN A 291 -24.37 -23.22 -5.72
C ASN A 291 -23.57 -24.53 -5.52
N SER A 292 -23.09 -24.83 -4.31
CA SER A 292 -22.33 -26.04 -4.00
C SER A 292 -23.25 -27.24 -3.73
N ARG A 293 -24.16 -27.55 -4.66
CA ARG A 293 -24.91 -28.81 -4.60
C ARG A 293 -23.95 -29.97 -4.89
N PRO A 294 -24.07 -31.11 -4.14
CA PRO A 294 -23.26 -32.29 -4.45
C PRO A 294 -23.42 -32.68 -5.92
N LEU A 295 -22.35 -33.08 -6.58
CA LEU A 295 -22.35 -33.49 -7.99
C LEU A 295 -23.46 -34.53 -8.25
N SER A 296 -23.64 -35.48 -7.35
CA SER A 296 -24.69 -36.52 -7.38
C SER A 296 -26.12 -35.99 -7.37
N SER A 297 -26.33 -34.74 -6.92
CA SER A 297 -27.65 -34.10 -6.93
C SER A 297 -27.94 -33.27 -8.18
N VAL A 298 -26.91 -33.08 -9.02
CA VAL A 298 -26.98 -32.23 -10.22
C VAL A 298 -26.75 -33.05 -11.49
N VAL A 299 -25.93 -34.12 -11.41
CA VAL A 299 -25.57 -34.97 -12.53
C VAL A 299 -26.07 -36.39 -12.25
N HIS A 300 -27.01 -36.86 -13.06
CA HIS A 300 -27.48 -38.25 -13.05
C HIS A 300 -27.02 -38.96 -14.33
N THR A 301 -26.40 -40.10 -14.18
CA THR A 301 -26.08 -40.98 -15.34
C THR A 301 -27.37 -41.60 -15.83
N ILE A 302 -27.78 -41.30 -17.05
CA ILE A 302 -28.90 -41.92 -17.73
C ILE A 302 -28.33 -43.02 -18.67
N GLY A 303 -28.49 -44.27 -18.26
CA GLY A 303 -28.05 -45.43 -19.06
C GLY A 303 -26.59 -45.77 -18.88
N GLN A 304 -26.33 -46.72 -17.98
CA GLN A 304 -25.08 -47.49 -17.97
C GLN A 304 -25.38 -48.74 -18.76
N PRO A 305 -24.57 -49.13 -19.80
CA PRO A 305 -24.71 -50.43 -20.42
C PRO A 305 -24.39 -51.46 -19.37
N ASP A 306 -25.32 -52.40 -19.17
CA ASP A 306 -25.14 -53.57 -18.31
C ASP A 306 -23.95 -54.39 -18.87
N HIS A 307 -22.96 -54.64 -18.05
CA HIS A 307 -21.84 -55.54 -18.32
C HIS A 307 -22.06 -56.86 -17.65
#